data_e1a5b63324004102f3c8d7a27b242be0
#
_entry.id   e1a5b63324004102f3c8d7a27b242be0
#
_cell.length_a   1.000
_cell.length_b   1.000
_cell.length_c   1.000
_cell.angle_alpha   90.00
_cell.angle_beta   90.00
_cell.angle_gamma   90.00
#
_symmetry.space_group_name_H-M   'P 1'
#
loop_
_entity.id
_entity.type
_entity.pdbx_description
1 polymer ?
#
loop_
_entity_poly.entity_id
_entity_poly.type
_entity_poly.pdbx_seq_one_letter_code
_entity_poly.pdbx_strand_id
1 'polypeptide(L)'
;AAVVLLLLPFSTISVELADIRNYKEYSPEFSSAGQPSEEQLRQLKQAGFARVIYIALSNSRGALEGEDAIVKEDLGMDYVHVPVIWDAPSKADFYAFADVMQREPGKKTLLHCVVNFRASAFAFLYRVIYQSVPIADAKRDMNSIWQPNETWRTLIFEVLADSGRSPDCAGCDWASER
;
A
#
# COMPACT_ATOMS: atom_id res chain seq x y z
N ALA A 1 -34.33 -32.69 -24.30
CA ALA A 1 -34.22 -31.54 -23.41
C ALA A 1 -32.84 -30.95 -23.54
N ALA A 2 -32.69 -29.71 -24.09
CA ALA A 2 -31.44 -29.01 -24.20
C ALA A 2 -31.25 -28.12 -22.95
N VAL A 3 -30.18 -28.33 -22.20
CA VAL A 3 -29.79 -27.47 -21.08
C VAL A 3 -29.00 -26.28 -21.64
N VAL A 4 -29.63 -25.10 -21.59
CA VAL A 4 -28.98 -23.83 -21.92
C VAL A 4 -28.22 -23.38 -20.69
N LEU A 5 -26.89 -23.50 -20.73
CA LEU A 5 -25.98 -22.99 -19.70
C LEU A 5 -25.87 -21.45 -19.91
N LEU A 6 -26.57 -20.67 -19.10
CA LEU A 6 -26.40 -19.21 -19.05
C LEU A 6 -25.06 -18.89 -18.42
N LEU A 7 -24.09 -18.53 -19.24
CA LEU A 7 -22.86 -17.88 -18.81
C LEU A 7 -23.18 -16.42 -18.44
N LEU A 8 -23.27 -16.13 -17.14
CA LEU A 8 -23.34 -14.78 -16.65
C LEU A 8 -22.00 -14.06 -16.93
N PRO A 9 -22.01 -12.84 -17.47
CA PRO A 9 -20.77 -12.11 -17.68
C PRO A 9 -20.16 -11.77 -16.30
N PHE A 10 -18.95 -12.25 -16.06
CA PHE A 10 -18.12 -11.73 -14.98
C PHE A 10 -17.75 -10.28 -15.32
N SER A 11 -18.47 -9.32 -14.73
CA SER A 11 -18.09 -7.91 -14.79
C SER A 11 -16.71 -7.74 -14.13
N THR A 12 -15.79 -7.19 -14.86
CA THR A 12 -14.42 -6.95 -14.44
C THR A 12 -14.39 -5.83 -13.38
N ILE A 13 -14.38 -6.21 -12.11
CA ILE A 13 -14.24 -5.31 -10.96
C ILE A 13 -12.85 -4.59 -10.97
N SER A 14 -11.89 -5.09 -11.77
CA SER A 14 -10.53 -4.54 -11.81
C SER A 14 -10.41 -3.11 -12.37
N VAL A 15 -11.39 -2.62 -13.13
CA VAL A 15 -11.36 -1.26 -13.70
C VAL A 15 -11.62 -0.21 -12.63
N GLU A 16 -12.47 -0.49 -11.68
CA GLU A 16 -12.90 0.46 -10.64
C GLU A 16 -11.84 0.68 -9.54
N LEU A 17 -10.99 -0.30 -9.23
CA LEU A 17 -9.89 -0.13 -8.26
C LEU A 17 -8.78 0.77 -8.80
N ALA A 18 -8.56 0.78 -10.11
CA ALA A 18 -7.58 1.66 -10.76
C ALA A 18 -7.93 3.15 -10.62
N ASP A 19 -9.19 3.48 -10.33
CA ASP A 19 -9.64 4.86 -10.10
C ASP A 19 -9.29 5.38 -8.69
N ILE A 20 -8.87 4.51 -7.77
CA ILE A 20 -8.33 4.95 -6.48
C ILE A 20 -7.02 5.70 -6.75
N ARG A 21 -6.88 6.86 -6.14
CA ARG A 21 -5.73 7.74 -6.36
C ARG A 21 -4.39 7.00 -6.25
N ASN A 22 -3.59 7.01 -7.33
CA ASN A 22 -2.28 6.37 -7.38
C ASN A 22 -2.31 4.89 -6.95
N TYR A 23 -3.37 4.16 -7.27
CA TYR A 23 -3.46 2.74 -6.98
C TYR A 23 -2.33 1.97 -7.66
N LYS A 24 -1.72 1.06 -6.91
CA LYS A 24 -0.66 0.19 -7.41
C LYS A 24 -0.83 -1.21 -6.84
N GLU A 25 -1.03 -2.19 -7.70
CA GLU A 25 -0.99 -3.61 -7.34
C GLU A 25 0.45 -4.12 -7.46
N TYR A 26 0.92 -4.81 -6.44
CA TYR A 26 2.25 -5.44 -6.39
C TYR A 26 2.18 -6.95 -6.51
N SER A 27 1.13 -7.54 -5.98
CA SER A 27 0.78 -8.96 -6.09
C SER A 27 -0.73 -9.12 -5.88
N PRO A 28 -1.31 -10.31 -6.15
CA PRO A 28 -2.73 -10.56 -5.87
C PRO A 28 -3.15 -10.26 -4.42
N GLU A 29 -2.21 -10.32 -3.46
CA GLU A 29 -2.47 -10.13 -2.03
C GLU A 29 -2.05 -8.75 -1.51
N PHE A 30 -1.32 -7.93 -2.29
CA PHE A 30 -0.78 -6.67 -1.79
C PHE A 30 -0.86 -5.54 -2.79
N SER A 31 -1.54 -4.46 -2.38
CA SER A 31 -1.65 -3.22 -3.14
C SER A 31 -1.44 -2.01 -2.24
N SER A 32 -1.07 -0.88 -2.84
CA SER A 32 -1.10 0.42 -2.16
C SER A 32 -1.88 1.47 -2.94
N ALA A 33 -2.38 2.49 -2.22
CA ALA A 33 -3.15 3.57 -2.83
C ALA A 33 -3.09 4.88 -2.03
N GLY A 34 -3.64 5.94 -2.60
CA GLY A 34 -4.11 7.10 -1.87
C GLY A 34 -5.40 6.78 -1.12
N GLN A 35 -6.02 7.79 -0.52
CA GLN A 35 -7.26 7.62 0.25
C GLN A 35 -8.40 7.09 -0.64
N PRO A 36 -8.94 5.89 -0.36
CA PRO A 36 -10.15 5.43 -1.03
C PRO A 36 -11.37 6.18 -0.51
N SER A 37 -12.39 6.32 -1.36
CA SER A 37 -13.73 6.70 -0.91
C SER A 37 -14.44 5.52 -0.23
N GLU A 38 -15.54 5.78 0.46
CA GLU A 38 -16.38 4.72 1.05
C GLU A 38 -16.84 3.70 0.01
N GLU A 39 -17.24 4.15 -1.18
CA GLU A 39 -17.63 3.26 -2.27
C GLU A 39 -16.47 2.40 -2.76
N GLN A 40 -15.27 2.99 -2.88
CA GLN A 40 -14.06 2.25 -3.25
C GLN A 40 -13.64 1.24 -2.17
N LEU A 41 -13.90 1.50 -0.89
CA LEU A 41 -13.71 0.51 0.18
C LEU A 41 -14.66 -0.69 0.00
N ARG A 42 -15.93 -0.47 -0.41
CA ARG A 42 -16.87 -1.56 -0.73
C ARG A 42 -16.38 -2.39 -1.91
N GLN A 43 -15.86 -1.74 -2.96
CA GLN A 43 -15.29 -2.42 -4.12
C GLN A 43 -14.03 -3.23 -3.75
N LEU A 44 -13.16 -2.73 -2.88
CA LEU A 44 -12.04 -3.48 -2.34
C LEU A 44 -12.50 -4.76 -1.62
N LYS A 45 -13.54 -4.67 -0.79
CA LYS A 45 -14.14 -5.85 -0.15
C LYS A 45 -14.64 -6.86 -1.18
N GLN A 46 -15.34 -6.41 -2.21
CA GLN A 46 -15.84 -7.27 -3.29
C GLN A 46 -14.69 -7.92 -4.09
N ALA A 47 -13.58 -7.21 -4.24
CA ALA A 47 -12.36 -7.73 -4.86
C ALA A 47 -11.54 -8.67 -3.95
N GLY A 48 -12.08 -9.01 -2.77
CA GLY A 48 -11.48 -9.99 -1.85
C GLY A 48 -10.43 -9.42 -0.89
N PHE A 49 -10.29 -8.08 -0.80
CA PHE A 49 -9.46 -7.51 0.25
C PHE A 49 -10.04 -7.84 1.63
N ALA A 50 -9.17 -8.18 2.56
CA ALA A 50 -9.53 -8.60 3.92
C ALA A 50 -8.92 -7.70 4.99
N ARG A 51 -7.97 -6.84 4.61
CA ARG A 51 -7.30 -5.91 5.53
C ARG A 51 -7.01 -4.57 4.84
N VAL A 52 -7.26 -3.49 5.58
CA VAL A 52 -6.86 -2.12 5.24
C VAL A 52 -5.88 -1.63 6.29
N ILE A 53 -4.73 -1.12 5.85
CA ILE A 53 -3.73 -0.50 6.73
C ILE A 53 -3.63 0.97 6.33
N TYR A 54 -4.01 1.87 7.23
CA TYR A 54 -3.91 3.31 7.05
C TYR A 54 -2.67 3.86 7.77
N ILE A 55 -1.81 4.58 7.03
CA ILE A 55 -0.56 5.09 7.58
C ILE A 55 -0.40 6.62 7.51
N ALA A 56 -1.49 7.35 7.38
CA ALA A 56 -1.46 8.81 7.58
C ALA A 56 -2.09 9.17 8.94
N LEU A 57 -2.02 10.43 9.32
CA LEU A 57 -2.69 10.90 10.52
C LEU A 57 -4.21 10.96 10.28
N SER A 58 -5.01 10.60 11.27
CA SER A 58 -6.49 10.62 11.17
C SER A 58 -7.07 12.00 10.86
N ASN A 59 -6.35 13.06 11.23
CA ASN A 59 -6.70 14.45 10.93
C ASN A 59 -6.04 14.99 9.65
N SER A 60 -5.44 14.14 8.83
CA SER A 60 -4.86 14.56 7.54
C SER A 60 -5.95 15.14 6.64
N ARG A 61 -5.62 16.24 5.94
CA ARG A 61 -6.53 16.79 4.94
C ARG A 61 -6.83 15.73 3.87
N GLY A 62 -8.10 15.39 3.70
CA GLY A 62 -8.57 14.37 2.77
C GLY A 62 -8.62 12.95 3.34
N ALA A 63 -8.40 12.77 4.65
CA ALA A 63 -8.73 11.53 5.32
C ALA A 63 -10.25 11.29 5.32
N LEU A 64 -10.67 10.04 5.16
CA LEU A 64 -12.08 9.66 5.24
C LEU A 64 -12.50 9.59 6.72
N GLU A 65 -13.47 10.40 7.10
CA GLU A 65 -14.02 10.36 8.46
C GLU A 65 -14.74 9.03 8.71
N GLY A 66 -14.47 8.40 9.86
CA GLY A 66 -15.11 7.14 10.25
C GLY A 66 -14.64 5.93 9.44
N GLU A 67 -13.54 6.01 8.70
CA GLU A 67 -13.02 4.91 7.89
C GLU A 67 -12.85 3.61 8.67
N ASP A 68 -12.40 3.69 9.90
CA ASP A 68 -12.21 2.53 10.76
C ASP A 68 -13.52 1.80 11.07
N ALA A 69 -14.61 2.52 11.30
CA ALA A 69 -15.93 1.96 11.50
C ALA A 69 -16.47 1.34 10.20
N ILE A 70 -16.36 2.05 9.08
CA ILE A 70 -16.75 1.54 7.76
C ILE A 70 -16.04 0.21 7.46
N VAL A 71 -14.71 0.17 7.63
CA VAL A 71 -13.92 -1.02 7.29
C VAL A 71 -14.23 -2.19 8.23
N LYS A 72 -14.31 -1.94 9.55
CA LYS A 72 -14.53 -3.00 10.55
C LYS A 72 -15.99 -3.41 10.66
N GLU A 73 -16.89 -2.45 10.83
CA GLU A 73 -18.28 -2.73 11.22
C GLU A 73 -19.15 -2.98 10.00
N ASP A 74 -19.02 -2.15 8.95
CA ASP A 74 -19.87 -2.29 7.76
C ASP A 74 -19.34 -3.34 6.79
N LEU A 75 -18.00 -3.43 6.62
CA LEU A 75 -17.38 -4.29 5.61
C LEU A 75 -16.79 -5.59 6.19
N GLY A 76 -16.65 -5.71 7.50
CA GLY A 76 -16.06 -6.89 8.14
C GLY A 76 -14.65 -7.20 7.65
N MET A 77 -13.84 -6.17 7.46
CA MET A 77 -12.40 -6.29 7.16
C MET A 77 -11.58 -5.85 8.36
N ASP A 78 -10.33 -6.30 8.44
CA ASP A 78 -9.42 -5.77 9.44
C ASP A 78 -9.01 -4.34 9.09
N TYR A 79 -8.99 -3.48 10.08
CA TYR A 79 -8.44 -2.13 9.97
C TYR A 79 -7.30 -1.94 10.95
N VAL A 80 -6.17 -1.49 10.45
CA VAL A 80 -4.99 -1.16 11.26
C VAL A 80 -4.55 0.26 10.95
N HIS A 81 -4.37 1.07 11.98
CA HIS A 81 -3.86 2.43 11.85
C HIS A 81 -2.45 2.52 12.44
N VAL A 82 -1.49 2.89 11.59
CA VAL A 82 -0.10 3.19 11.97
C VAL A 82 0.18 4.65 11.57
N PRO A 83 -0.05 5.62 12.47
CA PRO A 83 0.07 7.03 12.13
C PRO A 83 1.53 7.44 11.89
N VAL A 84 1.87 7.77 10.63
CA VAL A 84 3.21 8.20 10.22
C VAL A 84 3.22 9.70 9.95
N ILE A 85 4.06 10.44 10.69
CA ILE A 85 4.25 11.87 10.49
C ILE A 85 5.04 12.10 9.20
N TRP A 86 4.51 12.95 8.30
CA TRP A 86 5.12 13.15 6.98
C TRP A 86 6.56 13.67 7.04
N ASP A 87 6.81 14.65 7.89
CA ASP A 87 8.12 15.32 8.01
C ASP A 87 9.06 14.64 9.03
N ALA A 88 8.59 13.61 9.71
CA ALA A 88 9.34 12.86 10.71
C ALA A 88 8.96 11.36 10.73
N PRO A 89 9.01 10.67 9.59
CA PRO A 89 8.76 9.23 9.55
C PRO A 89 9.88 8.49 10.28
N SER A 90 9.56 7.40 10.95
CA SER A 90 10.55 6.66 11.74
C SER A 90 10.66 5.19 11.34
N LYS A 91 11.80 4.55 11.67
CA LYS A 91 11.96 3.11 11.53
C LYS A 91 10.92 2.33 12.33
N ALA A 92 10.54 2.85 13.51
CA ALA A 92 9.52 2.22 14.35
C ALA A 92 8.16 2.16 13.64
N ASP A 93 7.79 3.20 12.89
CA ASP A 93 6.55 3.21 12.13
C ASP A 93 6.57 2.14 11.02
N PHE A 94 7.70 2.01 10.32
CA PHE A 94 7.86 0.99 9.30
C PHE A 94 7.78 -0.42 9.91
N TYR A 95 8.47 -0.68 11.02
CA TYR A 95 8.45 -1.99 11.64
C TYR A 95 7.08 -2.33 12.24
N ALA A 96 6.35 -1.35 12.78
CA ALA A 96 4.97 -1.56 13.21
C ALA A 96 4.06 -2.01 12.06
N PHE A 97 4.20 -1.40 10.88
CA PHE A 97 3.50 -1.85 9.67
C PHE A 97 3.97 -3.25 9.24
N ALA A 98 5.28 -3.49 9.17
CA ALA A 98 5.83 -4.77 8.75
C ALA A 98 5.39 -5.93 9.65
N ASP A 99 5.33 -5.71 10.95
CA ASP A 99 4.83 -6.69 11.93
C ASP A 99 3.38 -7.09 11.65
N VAL A 100 2.52 -6.13 11.30
CA VAL A 100 1.13 -6.43 10.91
C VAL A 100 1.09 -7.32 9.67
N MET A 101 1.91 -7.01 8.67
CA MET A 101 1.98 -7.81 7.44
C MET A 101 2.52 -9.22 7.71
N GLN A 102 3.54 -9.36 8.57
CA GLN A 102 4.20 -10.64 8.86
C GLN A 102 3.35 -11.59 9.71
N ARG A 103 2.40 -11.09 10.52
CA ARG A 103 1.49 -11.95 11.30
C ARG A 103 0.56 -12.77 10.42
N GLU A 104 0.13 -12.21 9.28
CA GLU A 104 -0.77 -12.89 8.33
C GLU A 104 -0.34 -12.56 6.89
N PRO A 105 0.76 -13.15 6.40
CA PRO A 105 1.41 -12.76 5.15
C PRO A 105 0.57 -13.01 3.89
N GLY A 106 -0.39 -13.93 3.93
CA GLY A 106 -1.30 -14.24 2.81
C GLY A 106 -2.60 -13.42 2.80
N LYS A 107 -2.81 -12.55 3.79
CA LYS A 107 -4.04 -11.77 3.89
C LYS A 107 -4.04 -10.63 2.87
N LYS A 108 -4.99 -10.63 1.94
CA LYS A 108 -5.09 -9.60 0.90
C LYS A 108 -5.28 -8.22 1.52
N THR A 109 -4.29 -7.34 1.33
CA THR A 109 -4.14 -6.08 2.06
C THR A 109 -4.04 -4.89 1.13
N LEU A 110 -4.81 -3.85 1.43
CA LEU A 110 -4.56 -2.49 0.95
C LEU A 110 -3.75 -1.73 2.00
N LEU A 111 -2.60 -1.22 1.63
CA LEU A 111 -1.85 -0.22 2.38
C LEU A 111 -2.15 1.15 1.78
N HIS A 112 -2.62 2.12 2.57
CA HIS A 112 -2.88 3.43 2.01
C HIS A 112 -2.51 4.59 2.93
N CYS A 113 -2.38 5.76 2.31
CA CYS A 113 -2.30 7.05 2.96
C CYS A 113 -3.15 8.06 2.16
N VAL A 114 -2.89 9.36 2.24
CA VAL A 114 -3.70 10.36 1.51
C VAL A 114 -3.47 10.30 -0.02
N VAL A 115 -2.21 10.13 -0.46
CA VAL A 115 -1.82 10.22 -1.88
C VAL A 115 -0.92 9.08 -2.35
N ASN A 116 -0.79 8.03 -1.59
CA ASN A 116 0.09 6.87 -1.81
C ASN A 116 1.60 7.13 -1.61
N PHE A 117 2.06 8.30 -1.23
CA PHE A 117 3.51 8.56 -1.10
C PHE A 117 4.13 7.77 0.06
N ARG A 118 3.59 7.90 1.28
CA ARG A 118 4.04 7.10 2.44
C ARG A 118 3.86 5.61 2.18
N ALA A 119 2.69 5.23 1.65
CA ALA A 119 2.33 3.84 1.45
C ALA A 119 3.24 3.16 0.42
N SER A 120 3.57 3.81 -0.68
CA SER A 120 4.48 3.23 -1.68
C SER A 120 5.93 3.12 -1.17
N ALA A 121 6.38 4.03 -0.31
CA ALA A 121 7.70 3.93 0.33
C ALA A 121 7.77 2.74 1.31
N PHE A 122 6.73 2.53 2.11
CA PHE A 122 6.64 1.36 3.00
C PHE A 122 6.47 0.06 2.21
N ALA A 123 5.68 0.08 1.14
CA ALA A 123 5.56 -1.06 0.24
C ALA A 123 6.90 -1.41 -0.44
N PHE A 124 7.67 -0.42 -0.88
CA PHE A 124 9.03 -0.62 -1.40
C PHE A 124 9.90 -1.37 -0.38
N LEU A 125 10.00 -0.85 0.83
CA LEU A 125 10.82 -1.45 1.89
C LEU A 125 10.37 -2.88 2.24
N TYR A 126 9.07 -3.09 2.41
CA TYR A 126 8.51 -4.39 2.73
C TYR A 126 8.82 -5.43 1.65
N ARG A 127 8.63 -5.07 0.40
CA ARG A 127 8.87 -5.95 -0.74
C ARG A 127 10.35 -6.32 -0.90
N VAL A 128 11.24 -5.36 -0.69
CA VAL A 128 12.69 -5.61 -0.74
C VAL A 128 13.15 -6.50 0.41
N ILE A 129 12.68 -6.23 1.63
CA ILE A 129 13.20 -6.88 2.84
C ILE A 129 12.54 -8.26 3.07
N TYR A 130 11.23 -8.34 2.96
CA TYR A 130 10.47 -9.54 3.33
C TYR A 130 10.02 -10.40 2.14
N GLN A 131 9.92 -9.82 0.94
CA GLN A 131 9.50 -10.54 -0.26
C GLN A 131 10.66 -10.77 -1.25
N SER A 132 11.87 -10.34 -0.92
CA SER A 132 13.06 -10.51 -1.76
C SER A 132 12.93 -9.94 -3.18
N VAL A 133 12.10 -8.93 -3.36
CA VAL A 133 11.96 -8.24 -4.64
C VAL A 133 13.25 -7.44 -4.89
N PRO A 134 13.84 -7.50 -6.10
CA PRO A 134 15.02 -6.70 -6.43
C PRO A 134 14.77 -5.20 -6.19
N ILE A 135 15.76 -4.51 -5.63
CA ILE A 135 15.65 -3.07 -5.31
C ILE A 135 15.27 -2.26 -6.55
N ALA A 136 15.87 -2.56 -7.70
CA ALA A 136 15.57 -1.84 -8.95
C ALA A 136 14.09 -1.96 -9.35
N ASP A 137 13.49 -3.13 -9.17
CA ASP A 137 12.08 -3.37 -9.53
C ASP A 137 11.15 -2.69 -8.53
N ALA A 138 11.39 -2.86 -7.24
CA ALA A 138 10.60 -2.21 -6.20
C ALA A 138 10.69 -0.68 -6.28
N LYS A 139 11.88 -0.14 -6.57
CA LYS A 139 12.12 1.29 -6.75
C LYS A 139 11.40 1.85 -7.98
N ARG A 140 11.41 1.12 -9.10
CA ARG A 140 10.68 1.51 -10.32
C ARG A 140 9.18 1.64 -10.03
N ASP A 141 8.60 0.70 -9.26
CA ASP A 141 7.20 0.77 -8.86
C ASP A 141 6.91 1.98 -7.96
N MET A 142 7.75 2.25 -6.96
CA MET A 142 7.63 3.43 -6.11
C MET A 142 7.78 4.73 -6.93
N ASN A 143 8.76 4.80 -7.81
CA ASN A 143 9.01 5.98 -8.66
C ASN A 143 7.91 6.22 -9.70
N SER A 144 7.09 5.22 -10.04
CA SER A 144 5.90 5.44 -10.86
C SER A 144 4.82 6.24 -10.14
N ILE A 145 4.94 6.41 -8.82
CA ILE A 145 4.01 7.17 -7.97
C ILE A 145 4.63 8.51 -7.58
N TRP A 146 5.85 8.50 -7.07
CA TRP A 146 6.61 9.68 -6.67
C TRP A 146 8.09 9.36 -6.45
N GLN A 147 8.92 10.40 -6.38
CA GLN A 147 10.31 10.28 -5.97
C GLN A 147 10.47 10.76 -4.52
N PRO A 148 11.00 9.92 -3.59
CA PRO A 148 11.16 10.29 -2.19
C PRO A 148 12.05 11.51 -2.02
N ASN A 149 11.60 12.47 -1.21
CA ASN A 149 12.41 13.60 -0.78
C ASN A 149 13.53 13.14 0.18
N GLU A 150 14.37 14.06 0.62
CA GLU A 150 15.51 13.77 1.48
C GLU A 150 15.12 13.04 2.78
N THR A 151 14.07 13.49 3.47
CA THR A 151 13.55 12.89 4.69
C THR A 151 13.18 11.41 4.48
N TRP A 152 12.44 11.12 3.42
CA TRP A 152 11.99 9.77 3.10
C TRP A 152 13.11 8.88 2.56
N ARG A 153 14.07 9.45 1.81
CA ARG A 153 15.27 8.72 1.41
C ARG A 153 16.12 8.32 2.62
N THR A 154 16.28 9.22 3.58
CA THR A 154 17.00 8.93 4.83
C THR A 154 16.37 7.74 5.54
N LEU A 155 15.06 7.76 5.77
CA LEU A 155 14.36 6.61 6.36
C LEU A 155 14.57 5.32 5.56
N ILE A 156 14.40 5.39 4.24
CA ILE A 156 14.56 4.22 3.35
C ILE A 156 15.96 3.62 3.52
N PHE A 157 17.01 4.45 3.50
CA PHE A 157 18.39 3.99 3.60
C PHE A 157 18.71 3.39 4.97
N GLU A 158 18.19 4.00 6.04
CA GLU A 158 18.35 3.48 7.40
C GLU A 158 17.68 2.11 7.56
N VAL A 159 16.47 1.93 7.06
CA VAL A 159 15.75 0.65 7.16
C VAL A 159 16.40 -0.43 6.28
N LEU A 160 16.89 -0.09 5.09
CA LEU A 160 17.65 -1.01 4.25
C LEU A 160 18.95 -1.43 4.95
N ALA A 161 19.68 -0.49 5.54
CA ALA A 161 20.92 -0.77 6.27
C ALA A 161 20.68 -1.69 7.47
N ASP A 162 19.62 -1.50 8.25
CA ASP A 162 19.23 -2.39 9.35
C ASP A 162 19.01 -3.84 8.88
N SER A 163 18.57 -4.03 7.65
CA SER A 163 18.36 -5.35 7.03
C SER A 163 19.58 -5.89 6.26
N GLY A 164 20.72 -5.18 6.35
CA GLY A 164 21.97 -5.53 5.64
C GLY A 164 21.88 -5.36 4.12
N ARG A 165 21.00 -4.50 3.63
CA ARG A 165 20.83 -4.23 2.20
C ARG A 165 21.37 -2.85 1.83
N SER A 166 22.02 -2.75 0.66
CA SER A 166 22.43 -1.46 0.09
C SER A 166 21.29 -0.85 -0.72
N PRO A 167 21.10 0.48 -0.67
CA PRO A 167 20.19 1.17 -1.60
C PRO A 167 20.74 1.21 -3.03
N ASP A 168 22.02 0.89 -3.22
CA ASP A 168 22.67 0.96 -4.52
C ASP A 168 22.25 -0.19 -5.41
N CYS A 169 21.89 0.13 -6.65
CA CYS A 169 21.65 -0.86 -7.69
C CYS A 169 21.96 -0.26 -9.07
N ALA A 170 22.18 -1.12 -10.07
CA ALA A 170 22.42 -0.66 -11.43
C ALA A 170 21.20 0.16 -11.91
N GLY A 171 21.40 1.43 -12.24
CA GLY A 171 20.33 2.34 -12.65
C GLY A 171 19.48 2.92 -11.52
N CYS A 172 19.84 2.69 -10.26
CA CYS A 172 19.16 3.33 -9.13
C CYS A 172 19.69 4.76 -8.92
N ASP A 173 19.04 5.72 -9.54
CA ASP A 173 19.22 7.11 -9.17
C ASP A 173 18.25 7.46 -8.03
N TRP A 174 18.79 7.96 -6.92
CA TRP A 174 18.06 8.44 -5.76
C TRP A 174 18.04 9.98 -5.67
N ALA A 175 18.62 10.68 -6.65
CA ALA A 175 18.50 12.12 -6.72
C ALA A 175 17.03 12.49 -6.93
N SER A 176 16.51 13.42 -6.12
CA SER A 176 15.22 14.04 -6.42
C SER A 176 15.40 14.92 -7.65
N GLU A 177 14.59 14.74 -8.68
CA GLU A 177 14.45 15.78 -9.71
C GLU A 177 14.05 17.08 -9.00
N ARG A 178 14.80 18.14 -9.27
CA ARG A 178 14.59 19.48 -8.68
C ARG A 178 13.43 20.18 -9.38
#